data_a3dfc5da43a8afe0c63dd65eef1152ef
#
_entry.id   a3dfc5da43a8afe0c63dd65eef1152ef
#
_cell.length_a   1.000
_cell.length_b   1.000
_cell.length_c   1.000
_cell.angle_alpha   90.00
_cell.angle_beta   90.00
_cell.angle_gamma   90.00
#
_symmetry.space_group_name_H-M   'P 1'
#
loop_
_entity.id
_entity.type
_entity.pdbx_description
1 polymer ?
#
loop_
_entity_poly.entity_id
_entity_poly.type
_entity_poly.pdbx_seq_one_letter_code
_entity_poly.pdbx_strand_id
1 'polypeptide(L)'
;QLARNAATVTAHIDGLCASAATIVACHADKVVAAADSTYMVHPVSMGLCGYLTADEMRNYLKALDATRESIVSLYAKKTGHDADECAKWMDETNWWTADEAKENGFVDEVDDAEEDAVVENRNGILFVNSVGTHLPFNEAPEFVRNRAKAKPPAVRPENNHPAEPPEHNDHGEVKDMEIKTKDDLRKAYPDMVAQIENDAAVAERTRIQEIEAITIPGT
;
A
#
# COMPACT_ATOMS: atom_id res chain seq x y z
N GLN A 1 17.76 -9.59 -10.45
CA GLN A 1 18.11 -8.92 -11.72
C GLN A 1 18.74 -7.56 -11.49
N LEU A 2 18.24 -6.71 -10.55
CA LEU A 2 18.79 -5.40 -10.24
C LEU A 2 20.28 -5.47 -9.86
N ALA A 3 20.63 -6.25 -8.85
CA ALA A 3 22.00 -6.42 -8.38
C ALA A 3 22.98 -7.09 -9.39
N ARG A 4 22.51 -7.51 -10.55
CA ARG A 4 23.31 -8.08 -11.65
C ARG A 4 23.35 -7.18 -12.88
N ASN A 5 22.75 -5.99 -12.78
CA ASN A 5 22.81 -5.01 -13.86
C ASN A 5 24.21 -4.42 -13.94
N ALA A 6 24.69 -4.14 -15.14
CA ALA A 6 25.97 -3.46 -15.33
C ALA A 6 25.89 -1.94 -15.04
N ALA A 7 24.68 -1.38 -15.04
CA ALA A 7 24.42 0.01 -14.66
C ALA A 7 24.23 0.13 -13.14
N THR A 8 24.69 1.23 -12.57
CA THR A 8 24.39 1.58 -11.17
C THR A 8 22.90 1.85 -11.01
N VAL A 9 22.28 1.18 -10.05
CA VAL A 9 20.84 1.30 -9.74
C VAL A 9 20.69 2.05 -8.44
N THR A 10 19.97 3.18 -8.47
CA THR A 10 19.58 3.92 -7.28
C THR A 10 18.08 3.72 -7.06
N ALA A 11 17.69 3.31 -5.85
CA ALA A 11 16.30 3.28 -5.41
C ALA A 11 15.97 4.59 -4.70
N HIS A 12 14.92 5.27 -5.14
CA HIS A 12 14.37 6.43 -4.46
C HIS A 12 13.08 6.06 -3.72
N ILE A 13 13.00 6.42 -2.44
CA ILE A 13 11.84 6.21 -1.59
C ILE A 13 11.17 7.56 -1.36
N ASP A 14 10.12 7.84 -2.14
CA ASP A 14 9.42 9.13 -2.14
C ASP A 14 8.25 9.20 -1.14
N GLY A 15 8.02 8.16 -0.36
CA GLY A 15 6.93 8.13 0.60
C GLY A 15 6.91 6.89 1.48
N LEU A 16 6.69 5.70 0.92
CA LEU A 16 6.63 4.45 1.68
C LEU A 16 7.39 3.33 0.99
N CYS A 17 8.34 2.74 1.72
CA CYS A 17 8.98 1.49 1.35
C CYS A 17 8.59 0.40 2.36
N ALA A 18 7.62 -0.44 2.01
CA ALA A 18 7.06 -1.41 2.94
C ALA A 18 7.03 -2.83 2.36
N SER A 19 7.23 -3.84 3.23
CA SER A 19 7.05 -5.25 2.86
C SER A 19 7.94 -5.65 1.67
N ALA A 20 7.38 -6.16 0.59
CA ALA A 20 8.13 -6.58 -0.60
C ALA A 20 8.96 -5.45 -1.25
N ALA A 21 8.56 -4.19 -1.11
CA ALA A 21 9.32 -3.05 -1.62
C ALA A 21 10.70 -2.95 -0.96
N THR A 22 10.81 -3.32 0.32
CA THR A 22 12.10 -3.32 1.04
C THR A 22 13.09 -4.31 0.43
N ILE A 23 12.60 -5.46 -0.05
CA ILE A 23 13.41 -6.47 -0.74
C ILE A 23 13.95 -5.89 -2.06
N VAL A 24 13.11 -5.16 -2.80
CA VAL A 24 13.53 -4.51 -4.05
C VAL A 24 14.58 -3.44 -3.76
N ALA A 25 14.34 -2.56 -2.79
CA ALA A 25 15.25 -1.50 -2.39
C ALA A 25 16.62 -2.06 -1.95
N CYS A 26 16.64 -3.13 -1.16
CA CYS A 26 17.88 -3.79 -0.71
C CYS A 26 18.74 -4.35 -1.84
N HIS A 27 18.22 -4.49 -3.06
CA HIS A 27 19.00 -4.95 -4.22
C HIS A 27 19.52 -3.81 -5.09
N ALA A 28 19.23 -2.56 -4.76
CA ALA A 28 19.83 -1.39 -5.40
C ALA A 28 21.25 -1.16 -4.88
N ASP A 29 22.10 -0.52 -5.71
CA ASP A 29 23.45 -0.15 -5.32
C ASP A 29 23.45 1.02 -4.33
N LYS A 30 22.44 1.88 -4.41
CA LYS A 30 22.20 3.00 -3.50
C LYS A 30 20.71 3.14 -3.22
N VAL A 31 20.37 3.45 -1.96
CA VAL A 31 19.00 3.74 -1.52
C VAL A 31 18.96 5.17 -0.98
N VAL A 32 18.17 6.01 -1.60
CA VAL A 32 17.93 7.41 -1.18
C VAL A 32 16.48 7.52 -0.73
N ALA A 33 16.25 8.07 0.45
CA ALA A 33 14.92 8.23 1.00
C ALA A 33 14.59 9.71 1.19
N ALA A 34 13.40 10.15 0.81
CA ALA A 34 12.91 11.46 1.17
C ALA A 34 12.78 11.56 2.71
N ALA A 35 13.09 12.72 3.29
CA ALA A 35 13.13 12.92 4.75
C ALA A 35 11.79 12.58 5.43
N ASP A 36 10.68 12.74 4.73
CA ASP A 36 9.35 12.42 5.20
C ASP A 36 8.88 11.01 4.85
N SER A 37 9.71 10.21 4.19
CA SER A 37 9.37 8.84 3.84
C SER A 37 9.34 7.91 5.06
N THR A 38 8.74 6.75 4.88
CA THR A 38 8.58 5.74 5.92
C THR A 38 9.05 4.39 5.40
N TYR A 39 9.73 3.64 6.24
CA TYR A 39 10.18 2.28 5.95
C TYR A 39 9.48 1.28 6.87
N MET A 40 9.06 0.10 6.35
CA MET A 40 8.38 -0.89 7.15
C MET A 40 8.75 -2.32 6.79
N VAL A 41 9.06 -3.09 7.80
CA VAL A 41 9.23 -4.54 7.72
C VAL A 41 8.22 -5.25 8.62
N HIS A 42 7.81 -6.45 8.23
CA HIS A 42 6.87 -7.25 8.99
C HIS A 42 7.08 -8.75 8.72
N PRO A 43 6.49 -9.64 9.56
CA PRO A 43 6.57 -11.09 9.35
C PRO A 43 6.08 -11.52 7.98
N VAL A 44 6.74 -12.53 7.41
CA VAL A 44 6.26 -13.15 6.18
C VAL A 44 4.89 -13.76 6.42
N SER A 45 3.94 -13.43 5.56
CA SER A 45 2.58 -13.96 5.65
C SER A 45 2.14 -14.57 4.33
N MET A 46 1.22 -15.54 4.40
CA MET A 46 0.62 -16.19 3.24
C MET A 46 -0.89 -16.30 3.44
N GLY A 47 -1.65 -15.82 2.47
CA GLY A 47 -3.09 -16.04 2.42
C GLY A 47 -3.38 -17.43 1.86
N LEU A 48 -4.18 -18.23 2.56
CA LEU A 48 -4.62 -19.54 2.11
C LEU A 48 -6.15 -19.58 2.03
N CYS A 49 -6.68 -20.23 1.01
CA CYS A 49 -8.12 -20.40 0.81
C CYS A 49 -8.41 -21.85 0.42
N GLY A 50 -9.41 -22.45 1.05
CA GLY A 50 -9.86 -23.82 0.77
C GLY A 50 -9.53 -24.83 1.88
N TYR A 51 -9.71 -26.13 1.56
CA TYR A 51 -9.43 -27.23 2.48
C TYR A 51 -8.00 -27.72 2.25
N LEU A 52 -7.22 -27.84 3.32
CA LEU A 52 -5.83 -28.27 3.27
C LEU A 52 -5.64 -29.54 4.13
N THR A 53 -4.84 -30.43 3.61
CA THR A 53 -4.32 -31.58 4.37
C THR A 53 -3.20 -31.13 5.31
N ALA A 54 -2.89 -31.96 6.32
CA ALA A 54 -1.78 -31.67 7.23
C ALA A 54 -0.42 -31.60 6.50
N ASP A 55 -0.25 -32.38 5.43
CA ASP A 55 1.00 -32.39 4.68
C ASP A 55 1.16 -31.12 3.81
N GLU A 56 0.09 -30.65 3.20
CA GLU A 56 0.07 -29.37 2.49
C GLU A 56 0.38 -28.21 3.45
N MET A 57 -0.24 -28.20 4.63
CA MET A 57 0.04 -27.19 5.66
C MET A 57 1.53 -27.17 6.06
N ARG A 58 2.13 -28.33 6.30
CA ARG A 58 3.57 -28.43 6.61
C ARG A 58 4.45 -27.91 5.47
N ASN A 59 4.04 -28.14 4.21
CA ASN A 59 4.79 -27.65 3.06
C ASN A 59 4.72 -26.13 2.96
N TYR A 60 3.57 -25.52 3.23
CA TYR A 60 3.42 -24.05 3.28
C TYR A 60 4.25 -23.44 4.41
N LEU A 61 4.25 -24.04 5.61
CA LEU A 61 5.10 -23.58 6.71
C LEU A 61 6.58 -23.60 6.32
N LYS A 62 7.06 -24.70 5.72
CA LYS A 62 8.46 -24.77 5.22
C LYS A 62 8.77 -23.68 4.19
N ALA A 63 7.82 -23.35 3.31
CA ALA A 63 8.00 -22.29 2.32
C ALA A 63 8.06 -20.90 2.98
N LEU A 64 7.25 -20.65 4.00
CA LEU A 64 7.31 -19.42 4.79
C LEU A 64 8.64 -19.28 5.53
N ASP A 65 9.09 -20.34 6.20
CA ASP A 65 10.37 -20.36 6.91
C ASP A 65 11.54 -20.09 5.96
N ALA A 66 11.61 -20.78 4.82
CA ALA A 66 12.64 -20.57 3.82
C ALA A 66 12.62 -19.15 3.24
N THR A 67 11.44 -18.58 3.03
CA THR A 67 11.28 -17.19 2.57
C THR A 67 11.79 -16.23 3.64
N ARG A 68 11.40 -16.44 4.91
CA ARG A 68 11.88 -15.63 6.05
C ARG A 68 13.40 -15.65 6.14
N GLU A 69 14.02 -16.83 6.14
CA GLU A 69 15.49 -16.98 6.18
C GLU A 69 16.20 -16.25 5.04
N SER A 70 15.63 -16.31 3.83
CA SER A 70 16.16 -15.61 2.66
C SER A 70 16.11 -14.09 2.83
N ILE A 71 15.02 -13.55 3.38
CA ILE A 71 14.86 -12.10 3.62
C ILE A 71 15.79 -11.64 4.74
N VAL A 72 15.88 -12.40 5.84
CA VAL A 72 16.82 -12.12 6.95
C VAL A 72 18.26 -12.03 6.44
N SER A 73 18.67 -12.99 5.61
CA SER A 73 20.00 -12.99 5.00
C SER A 73 20.24 -11.76 4.10
N LEU A 74 19.21 -11.34 3.34
CA LEU A 74 19.27 -10.13 2.51
C LEU A 74 19.42 -8.87 3.38
N TYR A 75 18.64 -8.76 4.45
CA TYR A 75 18.71 -7.61 5.35
C TYR A 75 20.05 -7.54 6.06
N ALA A 76 20.55 -8.66 6.60
CA ALA A 76 21.87 -8.71 7.21
C ALA A 76 22.97 -8.27 6.24
N LYS A 77 22.90 -8.68 4.97
CA LYS A 77 23.82 -8.24 3.93
C LYS A 77 23.72 -6.75 3.61
N LYS A 78 22.49 -6.19 3.55
CA LYS A 78 22.28 -4.77 3.21
C LYS A 78 22.67 -3.87 4.36
N THR A 79 22.26 -4.22 5.58
CA THR A 79 22.41 -3.35 6.75
C THR A 79 23.75 -3.50 7.48
N GLY A 80 24.39 -4.65 7.34
CA GLY A 80 25.61 -5.00 8.10
C GLY A 80 25.32 -5.48 9.54
N HIS A 81 24.05 -5.55 9.95
CA HIS A 81 23.64 -6.11 11.24
C HIS A 81 23.71 -7.64 11.21
N ASP A 82 23.74 -8.27 12.38
CA ASP A 82 23.70 -9.72 12.44
C ASP A 82 22.34 -10.31 12.08
N ALA A 83 22.33 -11.61 11.75
CA ALA A 83 21.10 -12.26 11.29
C ALA A 83 20.04 -12.36 12.40
N ASP A 84 20.44 -12.45 13.67
CA ASP A 84 19.50 -12.58 14.79
C ASP A 84 18.77 -11.25 15.03
N GLU A 85 19.44 -10.13 14.87
CA GLU A 85 18.82 -8.81 14.94
C GLU A 85 17.85 -8.58 13.77
N CYS A 86 18.28 -8.91 12.54
CA CYS A 86 17.40 -8.83 11.37
C CYS A 86 16.21 -9.80 11.47
N ALA A 87 16.40 -10.98 12.07
CA ALA A 87 15.32 -11.92 12.34
C ALA A 87 14.30 -11.33 13.32
N LYS A 88 14.77 -10.66 14.38
CA LYS A 88 13.89 -9.98 15.33
C LYS A 88 13.06 -8.88 14.67
N TRP A 89 13.66 -8.08 13.77
CA TRP A 89 12.92 -7.10 12.98
C TRP A 89 11.83 -7.73 12.12
N MET A 90 12.09 -8.93 11.57
CA MET A 90 11.12 -9.68 10.78
C MET A 90 10.01 -10.32 11.61
N ASP A 91 10.26 -10.66 12.87
CA ASP A 91 9.28 -11.29 13.76
C ASP A 91 8.34 -10.26 14.40
N GLU A 92 8.80 -9.01 14.50
CA GLU A 92 8.06 -7.86 14.99
C GLU A 92 7.75 -6.94 13.80
N THR A 93 6.56 -6.33 13.75
CA THR A 93 6.29 -5.30 12.74
C THR A 93 7.01 -4.02 13.15
N ASN A 94 7.99 -3.59 12.36
CA ASN A 94 8.77 -2.39 12.62
C ASN A 94 8.48 -1.32 11.57
N TRP A 95 8.27 -0.11 12.06
CA TRP A 95 8.08 1.09 11.27
C TRP A 95 9.17 2.08 11.62
N TRP A 96 9.83 2.63 10.62
CA TRP A 96 10.92 3.57 10.78
C TRP A 96 10.70 4.82 9.94
N THR A 97 11.11 5.96 10.47
CA THR A 97 11.33 7.18 9.69
C THR A 97 12.50 6.96 8.73
N ALA A 98 12.71 7.89 7.79
CA ALA A 98 13.85 7.84 6.89
C ALA A 98 15.19 7.80 7.64
N ASP A 99 15.32 8.61 8.71
CA ASP A 99 16.53 8.66 9.53
C ASP A 99 16.77 7.35 10.30
N GLU A 100 15.73 6.80 10.95
CA GLU A 100 15.83 5.50 11.63
C GLU A 100 16.16 4.36 10.66
N ALA A 101 15.60 4.37 9.44
CA ALA A 101 15.92 3.40 8.41
C ALA A 101 17.37 3.53 7.93
N LYS A 102 17.92 4.75 7.93
CA LYS A 102 19.33 5.01 7.64
C LYS A 102 20.22 4.54 8.79
N GLU A 103 19.87 4.82 10.04
CA GLU A 103 20.60 4.32 11.23
C GLU A 103 20.64 2.79 11.24
N ASN A 104 19.56 2.14 10.84
CA ASN A 104 19.46 0.68 10.70
C ASN A 104 20.11 0.14 9.40
N GLY A 105 20.71 0.99 8.57
CA GLY A 105 21.48 0.58 7.38
C GLY A 105 20.64 0.18 6.15
N PHE A 106 19.33 0.38 6.15
CA PHE A 106 18.47 0.14 4.98
C PHE A 106 18.56 1.24 3.94
N VAL A 107 18.77 2.47 4.39
CA VAL A 107 18.86 3.68 3.57
C VAL A 107 20.29 4.21 3.64
N ASP A 108 20.85 4.57 2.48
CA ASP A 108 22.23 5.10 2.39
C ASP A 108 22.26 6.62 2.56
N GLU A 109 21.20 7.32 2.10
CA GLU A 109 21.11 8.77 2.14
C GLU A 109 19.67 9.22 2.38
N VAL A 110 19.48 10.23 3.21
CA VAL A 110 18.19 10.92 3.36
C VAL A 110 18.30 12.24 2.62
N ASP A 111 17.34 12.50 1.73
CA ASP A 111 17.25 13.70 0.92
C ASP A 111 16.17 14.62 1.50
N ASP A 112 16.50 15.89 1.66
CA ASP A 112 15.56 16.93 2.11
C ASP A 112 14.64 17.32 0.94
N ALA A 113 13.81 16.38 0.48
CA ALA A 113 12.88 16.65 -0.60
C ALA A 113 11.86 17.73 -0.17
N GLU A 114 11.65 18.72 -1.06
CA GLU A 114 10.69 19.81 -0.81
C GLU A 114 9.21 19.38 -0.86
N GLU A 115 8.91 18.16 -1.31
CA GLU A 115 7.54 17.66 -1.45
C GLU A 115 7.24 16.58 -0.40
N ASP A 116 6.36 16.92 0.56
CA ASP A 116 5.85 15.97 1.55
C ASP A 116 5.06 14.83 0.91
N ALA A 117 5.32 13.61 1.32
CA ALA A 117 4.51 12.46 0.93
C ALA A 117 3.04 12.65 1.39
N VAL A 118 2.11 12.52 0.45
CA VAL A 118 0.69 12.64 0.72
C VAL A 118 0.17 11.34 1.33
N VAL A 119 -0.20 11.39 2.60
CA VAL A 119 -0.78 10.26 3.33
C VAL A 119 -2.29 10.44 3.44
N GLU A 120 -3.07 9.43 3.08
CA GLU A 120 -4.52 9.48 3.10
C GLU A 120 -5.10 8.21 3.75
N ASN A 121 -6.24 8.39 4.43
CA ASN A 121 -7.09 7.28 4.83
C ASN A 121 -8.24 7.18 3.82
N ARG A 122 -8.26 6.13 3.01
CA ARG A 122 -9.39 5.85 2.12
C ARG A 122 -10.05 4.55 2.56
N ASN A 123 -11.25 4.66 3.15
CA ASN A 123 -12.03 3.52 3.63
C ASN A 123 -11.29 2.56 4.59
N GLY A 124 -10.49 3.12 5.49
CA GLY A 124 -9.73 2.34 6.47
C GLY A 124 -8.40 1.77 5.95
N ILE A 125 -8.05 2.03 4.69
CA ILE A 125 -6.77 1.63 4.09
C ILE A 125 -5.82 2.83 4.02
N LEU A 126 -4.55 2.57 4.30
CA LEU A 126 -3.47 3.55 4.14
C LEU A 126 -3.15 3.74 2.66
N PHE A 127 -3.20 4.99 2.20
CA PHE A 127 -2.71 5.41 0.89
C PHE A 127 -1.53 6.36 1.06
N VAL A 128 -0.49 6.19 0.25
CA VAL A 128 0.67 7.08 0.19
C VAL A 128 0.89 7.47 -1.27
N ASN A 129 0.95 8.76 -1.56
CA ASN A 129 1.03 9.32 -2.91
C ASN A 129 -0.02 8.71 -3.86
N SER A 130 -1.25 8.57 -3.37
CA SER A 130 -2.40 7.96 -4.07
C SER A 130 -2.28 6.46 -4.38
N VAL A 131 -1.24 5.78 -3.90
CA VAL A 131 -1.07 4.32 -4.01
C VAL A 131 -1.62 3.64 -2.77
N GLY A 132 -2.55 2.68 -2.95
CA GLY A 132 -3.07 1.86 -1.85
C GLY A 132 -2.05 0.84 -1.38
N THR A 133 -1.78 0.80 -0.08
CA THR A 133 -0.75 -0.08 0.50
C THR A 133 -1.29 -1.43 0.94
N HIS A 134 -2.60 -1.65 0.90
CA HIS A 134 -3.31 -2.79 1.51
C HIS A 134 -3.15 -2.90 3.05
N LEU A 135 -2.47 -1.96 3.69
CA LEU A 135 -2.33 -1.89 5.14
C LEU A 135 -3.52 -1.14 5.75
N PRO A 136 -4.10 -1.65 6.84
CA PRO A 136 -5.12 -0.91 7.58
C PRO A 136 -4.53 0.39 8.13
N PHE A 137 -5.23 1.52 7.89
CA PHE A 137 -4.75 2.84 8.30
C PHE A 137 -4.55 2.95 9.82
N ASN A 138 -5.39 2.28 10.60
CA ASN A 138 -5.31 2.28 12.07
C ASN A 138 -4.13 1.48 12.63
N GLU A 139 -3.53 0.58 11.83
CA GLU A 139 -2.33 -0.18 12.21
C GLU A 139 -1.04 0.58 11.91
N ALA A 140 -1.11 1.63 11.08
CA ALA A 140 0.03 2.51 10.86
C ALA A 140 0.35 3.31 12.13
N PRO A 141 1.66 3.58 12.40
CA PRO A 141 2.08 4.38 13.54
C PRO A 141 1.47 5.78 13.55
N GLU A 142 1.44 6.40 14.73
CA GLU A 142 0.83 7.72 14.89
C GLU A 142 1.52 8.79 14.03
N PHE A 143 2.83 8.73 13.88
CA PHE A 143 3.58 9.67 13.05
C PHE A 143 3.20 9.59 11.57
N VAL A 144 2.84 8.41 11.05
CA VAL A 144 2.31 8.23 9.70
C VAL A 144 0.87 8.74 9.61
N ARG A 145 0.02 8.36 10.59
CA ARG A 145 -1.39 8.77 10.62
C ARG A 145 -1.58 10.28 10.78
N ASN A 146 -0.69 10.96 11.49
CA ASN A 146 -0.75 12.39 11.70
C ASN A 146 -0.48 13.19 10.41
N ARG A 147 0.29 12.65 9.48
CA ARG A 147 0.47 13.25 8.15
C ARG A 147 -0.83 13.33 7.35
N ALA A 148 -1.73 12.34 7.49
CA ALA A 148 -3.04 12.36 6.84
C ALA A 148 -3.96 13.50 7.32
N LYS A 149 -3.68 14.07 8.49
CA LYS A 149 -4.47 15.15 9.09
C LYS A 149 -3.92 16.55 8.76
N ALA A 150 -2.72 16.65 8.24
CA ALA A 150 -1.98 17.91 8.16
C ALA A 150 -2.14 18.68 6.87
N LYS A 151 -2.73 18.11 5.79
CA LYS A 151 -2.82 18.79 4.49
C LYS A 151 -4.23 18.72 3.89
N PRO A 152 -4.87 19.88 3.59
CA PRO A 152 -6.01 19.87 2.67
C PRO A 152 -5.52 19.41 1.30
N PRO A 153 -6.34 18.71 0.50
CA PRO A 153 -5.94 18.21 -0.80
C PRO A 153 -5.41 19.37 -1.65
N ALA A 154 -4.19 19.20 -2.16
CA ALA A 154 -3.66 20.12 -3.15
C ALA A 154 -4.59 20.12 -4.35
N VAL A 155 -5.07 21.28 -4.72
CA VAL A 155 -5.89 21.51 -5.90
C VAL A 155 -5.10 21.00 -7.10
N ARG A 156 -5.59 19.96 -7.77
CA ARG A 156 -5.07 19.53 -9.07
C ARG A 156 -5.06 20.77 -9.99
N PRO A 157 -4.01 20.98 -10.79
CA PRO A 157 -4.09 21.98 -11.84
C PRO A 157 -5.26 21.63 -12.75
N GLU A 158 -6.16 22.59 -12.93
CA GLU A 158 -7.32 22.49 -13.79
C GLU A 158 -6.87 22.18 -15.21
N ASN A 159 -7.20 21.00 -15.70
CA ASN A 159 -7.26 20.76 -17.12
C ASN A 159 -8.50 21.49 -17.64
N ASN A 160 -8.27 22.62 -18.29
CA ASN A 160 -9.29 23.41 -18.98
C ASN A 160 -10.04 22.53 -20.00
N HIS A 161 -11.25 22.13 -19.67
CA HIS A 161 -12.31 21.84 -20.63
C HIS A 161 -13.59 22.53 -20.15
N PRO A 162 -14.21 23.39 -20.97
CA PRO A 162 -15.39 24.10 -20.56
C PRO A 162 -16.64 23.26 -20.78
N ALA A 163 -17.32 22.94 -19.70
CA ALA A 163 -18.75 22.64 -19.73
C ALA A 163 -19.33 22.96 -18.34
N GLU A 164 -20.09 24.01 -18.27
CA GLU A 164 -20.88 24.38 -17.09
C GLU A 164 -21.93 23.28 -16.81
N PRO A 165 -22.07 22.85 -15.54
CA PRO A 165 -23.26 22.13 -15.11
C PRO A 165 -24.27 23.14 -14.54
N PRO A 166 -25.57 22.89 -14.65
CA PRO A 166 -26.62 23.76 -14.15
C PRO A 166 -26.68 23.79 -12.62
N GLU A 167 -26.90 24.95 -12.08
CA GLU A 167 -27.22 25.21 -10.67
C GLU A 167 -28.43 24.37 -10.23
N HIS A 168 -28.29 23.55 -9.22
CA HIS A 168 -29.40 23.09 -8.40
C HIS A 168 -29.10 23.34 -6.93
N ASN A 169 -29.64 24.45 -6.44
CA ASN A 169 -29.96 24.68 -5.04
C ASN A 169 -31.18 23.82 -4.69
N ASP A 170 -31.01 22.84 -3.84
CA ASP A 170 -32.05 22.44 -2.91
C ASP A 170 -31.44 21.76 -1.68
N HIS A 171 -31.33 22.52 -0.59
CA HIS A 171 -31.06 21.98 0.74
C HIS A 171 -32.37 21.54 1.37
N GLY A 172 -32.80 20.33 1.00
CA GLY A 172 -33.84 19.64 1.76
C GLY A 172 -33.29 19.16 3.10
N GLU A 173 -33.97 19.48 4.19
CA GLU A 173 -33.68 19.07 5.56
C GLU A 173 -33.43 17.54 5.63
N VAL A 174 -32.19 17.15 5.99
CA VAL A 174 -31.85 15.77 6.29
C VAL A 174 -32.44 15.43 7.67
N LYS A 175 -33.58 14.76 7.69
CA LYS A 175 -34.07 14.11 8.89
C LYS A 175 -33.07 13.01 9.30
N ASP A 176 -32.67 13.01 10.57
CA ASP A 176 -31.89 11.95 11.21
C ASP A 176 -32.59 10.59 11.03
N MET A 177 -32.29 9.91 9.94
CA MET A 177 -32.75 8.55 9.68
C MET A 177 -31.64 7.58 10.01
N GLU A 178 -31.82 6.79 11.06
CA GLU A 178 -30.87 5.77 11.49
C GLU A 178 -30.80 4.66 10.41
N ILE A 179 -29.73 4.65 9.63
CA ILE A 179 -29.49 3.70 8.53
C ILE A 179 -28.90 2.41 9.13
N LYS A 180 -29.69 1.33 9.20
CA LYS A 180 -29.27 0.03 9.71
C LYS A 180 -29.23 -1.06 8.65
N THR A 181 -29.89 -0.86 7.54
CA THR A 181 -30.02 -1.87 6.47
C THR A 181 -29.68 -1.26 5.10
N LYS A 182 -29.40 -2.16 4.13
CA LYS A 182 -29.21 -1.75 2.71
C LYS A 182 -30.46 -1.07 2.15
N ASP A 183 -31.63 -1.48 2.59
CA ASP A 183 -32.90 -0.89 2.13
C ASP A 183 -33.11 0.52 2.70
N ASP A 184 -32.65 0.78 3.92
CA ASP A 184 -32.67 2.11 4.51
C ASP A 184 -31.72 3.05 3.75
N LEU A 185 -30.51 2.56 3.41
CA LEU A 185 -29.55 3.31 2.60
C LEU A 185 -30.11 3.63 1.20
N ARG A 186 -30.75 2.64 0.55
CA ARG A 186 -31.34 2.79 -0.78
C ARG A 186 -32.51 3.77 -0.77
N LYS A 187 -33.28 3.86 0.31
CA LYS A 187 -34.35 4.83 0.50
C LYS A 187 -33.85 6.24 0.78
N ALA A 188 -32.77 6.33 1.61
CA ALA A 188 -32.18 7.62 1.99
C ALA A 188 -31.37 8.27 0.86
N TYR A 189 -30.67 7.45 0.06
CA TYR A 189 -29.74 7.92 -0.98
C TYR A 189 -29.87 7.10 -2.27
N PRO A 190 -31.03 7.14 -2.96
CA PRO A 190 -31.31 6.29 -4.12
C PRO A 190 -30.32 6.49 -5.26
N ASP A 191 -29.97 7.72 -5.59
CA ASP A 191 -29.08 8.05 -6.71
C ASP A 191 -27.64 7.61 -6.43
N MET A 192 -27.17 7.81 -5.20
CA MET A 192 -25.83 7.38 -4.78
C MET A 192 -25.70 5.85 -4.80
N VAL A 193 -26.71 5.14 -4.32
CA VAL A 193 -26.73 3.67 -4.36
C VAL A 193 -26.77 3.16 -5.79
N ALA A 194 -27.58 3.77 -6.66
CA ALA A 194 -27.63 3.40 -8.08
C ALA A 194 -26.28 3.62 -8.78
N GLN A 195 -25.58 4.71 -8.46
CA GLN A 195 -24.23 4.98 -8.98
C GLN A 195 -23.22 3.94 -8.50
N ILE A 196 -23.20 3.61 -7.21
CA ILE A 196 -22.31 2.58 -6.66
C ILE A 196 -22.57 1.21 -7.31
N GLU A 197 -23.83 0.83 -7.49
CA GLU A 197 -24.22 -0.43 -8.15
C GLU A 197 -23.77 -0.47 -9.62
N ASN A 198 -23.89 0.65 -10.32
CA ASN A 198 -23.45 0.77 -11.72
C ASN A 198 -21.92 0.71 -11.82
N ASP A 199 -21.21 1.45 -10.98
CA ASP A 199 -19.73 1.46 -10.98
C ASP A 199 -19.17 0.07 -10.66
N ALA A 200 -19.77 -0.64 -9.70
CA ALA A 200 -19.41 -2.02 -9.38
C ALA A 200 -19.67 -2.97 -10.55
N ALA A 201 -20.78 -2.80 -11.26
CA ALA A 201 -21.12 -3.60 -12.42
C ALA A 201 -20.15 -3.35 -13.60
N VAL A 202 -19.73 -2.11 -13.80
CA VAL A 202 -18.74 -1.75 -14.83
C VAL A 202 -17.38 -2.33 -14.48
N ALA A 203 -16.93 -2.19 -13.22
CA ALA A 203 -15.68 -2.74 -12.76
C ALA A 203 -15.61 -4.26 -12.94
N GLU A 204 -16.70 -4.99 -12.60
CA GLU A 204 -16.76 -6.44 -12.76
C GLU A 204 -16.77 -6.87 -14.23
N ARG A 205 -17.44 -6.14 -15.11
CA ARG A 205 -17.37 -6.41 -16.56
C ARG A 205 -15.95 -6.24 -17.10
N THR A 206 -15.26 -5.19 -16.70
CA THR A 206 -13.88 -4.95 -17.08
C THR A 206 -12.98 -6.09 -16.60
N ARG A 207 -13.13 -6.50 -15.34
CA ARG A 207 -12.40 -7.63 -14.77
C ARG A 207 -12.63 -8.93 -15.55
N ILE A 208 -13.89 -9.21 -15.93
CA ILE A 208 -14.23 -10.40 -16.73
C ILE A 208 -13.57 -10.33 -18.12
N GLN A 209 -13.63 -9.18 -18.78
CA GLN A 209 -13.00 -8.98 -20.09
C GLN A 209 -11.48 -9.16 -20.04
N GLU A 210 -10.83 -8.66 -18.97
CA GLU A 210 -9.40 -8.85 -18.76
C GLU A 210 -9.05 -10.33 -18.55
N ILE A 211 -9.85 -11.07 -17.80
CA ILE A 211 -9.68 -12.53 -17.63
C ILE A 211 -9.87 -13.27 -18.94
N GLU A 212 -10.92 -12.94 -19.71
CA GLU A 212 -11.18 -13.55 -21.03
C GLU A 212 -10.05 -13.25 -22.03
N ALA A 213 -9.44 -12.06 -21.96
CA ALA A 213 -8.31 -11.70 -22.80
C ALA A 213 -7.01 -12.48 -22.46
N ILE A 214 -6.89 -12.98 -21.21
CA ILE A 214 -5.77 -13.81 -20.77
C ILE A 214 -5.95 -15.28 -21.17
N THR A 215 -7.20 -15.74 -21.41
CA THR A 215 -7.47 -17.10 -21.87
C THR A 215 -6.99 -17.25 -23.33
N ILE A 216 -5.80 -17.83 -23.49
CA ILE A 216 -5.19 -18.11 -24.80
C ILE A 216 -6.12 -19.07 -25.59
N PRO A 217 -6.52 -18.75 -26.82
CA PRO A 217 -7.25 -19.68 -27.65
C PRO A 217 -6.31 -20.79 -28.08
N GLY A 218 -6.62 -22.02 -27.73
CA GLY A 218 -6.11 -23.22 -28.40
C GLY A 218 -5.05 -24.01 -27.67
N THR A 219 -5.49 -24.94 -26.89
CA THR A 219 -4.95 -26.32 -26.84
C THR A 219 -6.05 -27.28 -27.18
#